data_ec984fb5ec0070af4f0b2a6cb1ca5b5a
#
_entry.id   ec984fb5ec0070af4f0b2a6cb1ca5b5a
#
_cell.length_a   1.000
_cell.length_b   1.000
_cell.length_c   1.000
_cell.angle_alpha   90.00
_cell.angle_beta   90.00
_cell.angle_gamma   90.00
#
_symmetry.space_group_name_H-M   'P 1'
#
loop_
_entity.id
_entity.type
_entity.pdbx_description
1 polymer ?
#
loop_
_entity_poly.entity_id
_entity_poly.type
_entity_poly.pdbx_seq_one_letter_code
_entity_poly.pdbx_strand_id
1 'polypeptide(L)'
;MQSYNRTFELTIEDVDLIEEALRARGRELCKIRRALSDEDLAGIEAIRVIEQDQRNGEELLGRLHDQKIFYRPKTSTYVGG
;
A
#
# COMPACT_ATOMS: atom_id res chain seq x y z
N MET A 1 -8.47 25.78 -5.39
CA MET A 1 -7.48 24.85 -5.25
C MET A 1 -7.21 24.49 -3.83
N GLN A 2 -7.06 23.24 -3.54
CA GLN A 2 -6.85 22.85 -2.24
C GLN A 2 -5.43 22.83 -1.90
N SER A 3 -5.06 23.26 -0.74
CA SER A 3 -3.76 23.12 -0.29
C SER A 3 -3.70 21.99 0.65
N TYR A 4 -2.73 21.15 0.57
CA TYR A 4 -2.63 20.08 1.49
C TYR A 4 -1.18 19.93 1.91
N ASN A 5 -1.02 19.28 3.02
CA ASN A 5 0.28 19.09 3.60
C ASN A 5 1.05 18.06 2.80
N ARG A 6 2.23 18.39 2.38
CA ARG A 6 3.05 17.46 1.65
C ARG A 6 4.11 16.81 2.50
N THR A 7 4.22 17.24 3.73
CA THR A 7 5.26 16.73 4.61
C THR A 7 4.60 16.08 5.79
N PHE A 8 4.95 14.83 6.03
CA PHE A 8 4.44 14.09 7.16
C PHE A 8 5.60 13.57 7.96
N GLU A 9 5.52 13.69 9.27
CA GLU A 9 6.57 13.18 10.13
C GLU A 9 6.15 11.81 10.61
N LEU A 10 6.80 10.79 10.10
CA LEU A 10 6.47 9.42 10.43
C LEU A 10 7.69 8.72 10.99
N THR A 11 7.47 7.95 12.03
CA THR A 11 8.53 7.11 12.55
C THR A 11 8.58 5.82 11.74
N ILE A 12 9.61 5.05 11.96
CA ILE A 12 9.72 3.74 11.32
C ILE A 12 8.55 2.86 11.73
N GLU A 13 8.14 2.96 12.99
CA GLU A 13 7.00 2.18 13.46
C GLU A 13 5.72 2.61 12.77
N ASP A 14 5.57 3.90 12.52
CA ASP A 14 4.41 4.38 11.79
C ASP A 14 4.37 3.80 10.38
N VAL A 15 5.51 3.80 9.72
CA VAL A 15 5.59 3.28 8.36
C VAL A 15 5.31 1.77 8.36
N ASP A 16 5.83 1.05 9.33
CA ASP A 16 5.56 -0.38 9.45
C ASP A 16 4.06 -0.64 9.59
N LEU A 17 3.40 0.16 10.39
CA LEU A 17 1.98 0.01 10.59
C LEU A 17 1.20 0.27 9.31
N ILE A 18 1.58 1.32 8.58
CA ILE A 18 0.94 1.61 7.32
C ILE A 18 1.16 0.48 6.32
N GLU A 19 2.38 -0.05 6.27
CA GLU A 19 2.67 -1.16 5.37
C GLU A 19 1.82 -2.37 5.70
N GLU A 20 1.68 -2.65 6.97
CA GLU A 20 0.87 -3.77 7.39
C GLU A 20 -0.59 -3.57 7.00
N ALA A 21 -1.10 -2.37 7.20
CA ALA A 21 -2.48 -2.07 6.82
C ALA A 21 -2.68 -2.20 5.31
N LEU A 22 -1.70 -1.76 4.53
CA LEU A 22 -1.81 -1.88 3.08
C LEU A 22 -1.78 -3.33 2.63
N ARG A 23 -0.97 -4.15 3.28
CA ARG A 23 -0.95 -5.58 2.94
C ARG A 23 -2.26 -6.25 3.30
N ALA A 24 -2.84 -5.88 4.44
CA ALA A 24 -4.12 -6.44 4.83
C ALA A 24 -5.20 -6.04 3.84
N ARG A 25 -5.18 -4.77 3.41
CA ARG A 25 -6.13 -4.31 2.41
C ARG A 25 -5.94 -5.06 1.10
N GLY A 26 -4.70 -5.29 0.71
CA GLY A 26 -4.42 -6.03 -0.51
C GLY A 26 -4.99 -7.44 -0.47
N ARG A 27 -4.86 -8.11 0.65
CA ARG A 27 -5.42 -9.44 0.80
C ARG A 27 -6.94 -9.41 0.71
N GLU A 28 -7.55 -8.40 1.30
CA GLU A 28 -8.99 -8.27 1.25
C GLU A 28 -9.46 -8.00 -0.18
N LEU A 29 -8.75 -7.12 -0.90
CA LEU A 29 -9.09 -6.85 -2.30
C LEU A 29 -8.95 -8.11 -3.16
N CYS A 30 -7.96 -8.91 -2.89
CA CYS A 30 -7.81 -10.18 -3.59
C CYS A 30 -9.00 -11.09 -3.38
N LYS A 31 -9.50 -11.17 -2.17
CA LYS A 31 -10.67 -11.99 -1.88
C LYS A 31 -11.88 -11.48 -2.63
N ILE A 32 -12.07 -10.18 -2.62
CA ILE A 32 -13.22 -9.59 -3.30
C ILE A 32 -13.12 -9.85 -4.80
N ARG A 33 -11.93 -9.69 -5.35
CA ARG A 33 -11.76 -9.90 -6.77
C ARG A 33 -12.09 -11.34 -7.16
N ARG A 34 -11.70 -12.29 -6.36
CA ARG A 34 -12.00 -13.69 -6.66
C ARG A 34 -13.47 -13.99 -6.63
N ALA A 35 -14.22 -13.23 -5.85
CA ALA A 35 -15.66 -13.45 -5.77
C ALA A 35 -16.44 -12.77 -6.88
N LEU A 36 -15.79 -11.89 -7.65
CA LEU A 36 -16.47 -11.19 -8.73
C LEU A 36 -16.41 -11.98 -10.02
N SER A 37 -17.47 -11.82 -10.80
CA SER A 37 -17.55 -12.49 -12.09
C SER A 37 -17.16 -11.51 -13.18
N ASP A 38 -16.46 -11.98 -14.18
CA ASP A 38 -16.14 -11.14 -15.33
C ASP A 38 -17.09 -11.43 -16.51
N GLU A 39 -18.24 -12.00 -16.21
CA GLU A 39 -19.18 -12.35 -17.26
C GLU A 39 -20.10 -11.20 -17.63
N ASP A 40 -20.19 -10.19 -16.82
CA ASP A 40 -21.04 -9.05 -17.16
C ASP A 40 -20.27 -7.76 -16.96
N LEU A 41 -20.86 -6.67 -17.44
CA LEU A 41 -20.17 -5.39 -17.40
C LEU A 41 -19.93 -4.88 -15.99
N ALA A 42 -20.89 -5.15 -15.11
CA ALA A 42 -20.73 -4.67 -13.73
C ALA A 42 -19.57 -5.38 -13.07
N GLY A 43 -19.41 -6.67 -13.28
CA GLY A 43 -18.29 -7.40 -12.72
C GLY A 43 -16.97 -6.96 -13.30
N ILE A 44 -16.92 -6.74 -14.61
CA ILE A 44 -15.72 -6.28 -15.26
C ILE A 44 -15.27 -4.93 -14.72
N GLU A 45 -16.24 -4.03 -14.54
CA GLU A 45 -15.92 -2.70 -14.00
C GLU A 45 -15.42 -2.78 -12.56
N ALA A 46 -16.07 -3.63 -11.77
CA ALA A 46 -15.66 -3.79 -10.37
C ALA A 46 -14.25 -4.35 -10.29
N ILE A 47 -13.93 -5.32 -11.14
CA ILE A 47 -12.60 -5.90 -11.16
C ILE A 47 -11.58 -4.84 -11.55
N ARG A 48 -11.90 -4.00 -12.51
CA ARG A 48 -10.99 -2.97 -12.94
C ARG A 48 -10.65 -2.00 -11.80
N VAL A 49 -11.67 -1.60 -11.04
CA VAL A 49 -11.45 -0.71 -9.92
C VAL A 49 -10.57 -1.36 -8.87
N ILE A 50 -10.84 -2.62 -8.58
CA ILE A 50 -10.05 -3.33 -7.59
C ILE A 50 -8.61 -3.50 -8.03
N GLU A 51 -8.39 -3.82 -9.28
CA GLU A 51 -7.03 -3.94 -9.78
C GLU A 51 -6.29 -2.63 -9.72
N GLN A 52 -6.98 -1.52 -9.97
CA GLN A 52 -6.33 -0.23 -9.85
C GLN A 52 -5.97 0.06 -8.40
N ASP A 53 -6.85 -0.25 -7.47
CA ASP A 53 -6.56 -0.09 -6.06
C ASP A 53 -5.39 -0.95 -5.63
N GLN A 54 -5.31 -2.16 -6.14
CA GLN A 54 -4.20 -3.04 -5.83
C GLN A 54 -2.89 -2.44 -6.31
N ARG A 55 -2.86 -1.91 -7.52
CA ARG A 55 -1.67 -1.28 -8.05
C ARG A 55 -1.27 -0.06 -7.23
N ASN A 56 -2.25 0.73 -6.85
CA ASN A 56 -1.96 1.92 -6.05
C ASN A 56 -1.35 1.53 -4.71
N GLY A 57 -1.89 0.49 -4.10
CA GLY A 57 -1.36 0.02 -2.83
C GLY A 57 0.05 -0.52 -2.95
N GLU A 58 0.33 -1.25 -4.02
CA GLU A 58 1.65 -1.80 -4.24
C GLU A 58 2.67 -0.70 -4.51
N GLU A 59 2.27 0.31 -5.26
CA GLU A 59 3.13 1.44 -5.50
C GLU A 59 3.48 2.16 -4.21
N LEU A 60 2.49 2.38 -3.39
CA LEU A 60 2.72 3.05 -2.12
C LEU A 60 3.61 2.21 -1.21
N LEU A 61 3.37 0.91 -1.17
CA LEU A 61 4.22 0.01 -0.40
C LEU A 61 5.67 0.11 -0.85
N GLY A 62 5.90 0.17 -2.16
CA GLY A 62 7.25 0.29 -2.68
C GLY A 62 7.91 1.58 -2.26
N ARG A 63 7.18 2.69 -2.34
CA ARG A 63 7.74 3.97 -1.95
C ARG A 63 8.02 4.02 -0.45
N LEU A 64 7.14 3.46 0.35
CA LEU A 64 7.36 3.44 1.79
C LEU A 64 8.57 2.59 2.15
N HIS A 65 8.71 1.47 1.49
CA HIS A 65 9.83 0.59 1.75
C HIS A 65 11.15 1.28 1.39
N ASP A 66 11.19 1.95 0.26
CA ASP A 66 12.38 2.67 -0.15
C ASP A 66 12.74 3.77 0.82
N GLN A 67 11.74 4.52 1.26
CA GLN A 67 11.97 5.57 2.23
C GLN A 67 12.49 5.01 3.53
N LYS A 68 11.97 3.88 3.92
CA LYS A 68 12.38 3.25 5.16
C LYS A 68 13.84 2.85 5.10
N ILE A 69 14.27 2.32 3.99
CA ILE A 69 15.65 1.92 3.81
C ILE A 69 16.57 3.11 3.90
N PHE A 70 16.21 4.21 3.28
CA PHE A 70 17.03 5.40 3.34
C PHE A 70 17.09 5.98 4.74
N TYR A 71 15.98 5.93 5.42
CA TYR A 71 15.91 6.51 6.73
C TYR A 71 16.52 5.66 7.79
N ARG A 72 16.68 4.41 7.55
CA ARG A 72 17.26 3.57 8.54
C ARG A 72 18.68 4.03 8.70
N PRO A 73 19.01 4.50 9.83
CA PRO A 73 20.31 5.07 10.01
C PRO A 73 21.31 3.98 9.91
N LYS A 74 22.48 4.38 9.63
CA LYS A 74 23.50 3.46 9.58
C LYS A 74 23.82 2.93 10.90
N THR A 75 23.08 3.17 11.89
CA THR A 75 23.35 2.64 13.17
C THR A 75 23.40 1.16 13.07
N SER A 76 24.31 0.63 13.66
CA SER A 76 24.47 -0.78 13.63
C SER A 76 23.42 -1.49 14.41
N THR A 77 22.65 -0.80 15.13
CA THR A 77 21.64 -1.46 15.89
C THR A 77 20.58 -2.04 15.03
N TYR A 78 20.49 -1.60 13.79
CA TYR A 78 19.49 -2.15 12.96
C TYR A 78 19.98 -3.43 12.37
N VAL A 79 19.53 -4.50 12.95
CA VAL A 79 19.93 -5.76 12.47
C VAL A 79 18.82 -6.52 11.95
N GLY A 80 17.69 -6.10 12.10
CA GLY A 80 16.60 -6.86 11.70
C GLY A 80 16.43 -6.87 10.24
N GLY A 81 17.30 -6.34 9.59
CA GLY A 81 17.20 -6.26 8.17
C GLY A 81 16.24 -7.16 7.68
#